data_530b4efe73ab642a286fbc23e2f3db31
#
_entry.id   530b4efe73ab642a286fbc23e2f3db31
#
_cell.length_a   1.000
_cell.length_b   1.000
_cell.length_c   1.000
_cell.angle_alpha   90.00
_cell.angle_beta   90.00
_cell.angle_gamma   90.00
#
_symmetry.space_group_name_H-M   'P 1'
#
loop_
_entity.id
_entity.type
_entity.pdbx_description
1 polymer ?
#
loop_
_entity_poly.entity_id
_entity_poly.type
_entity_poly.pdbx_seq_one_letter_code
_entity_poly.pdbx_strand_id
1 'polypeptide(L)'
;MSECSHNCSSCSSNCSERTEPQDLREKPHKGSNIKKVIAIASGKGGVGKSFVTSMLAVLMNKKGYKTAILDADITGPSIPRAFGVTERAQGNEEGLYPVKTKKDIGIMSLNLL
;
A
#
# COMPACT_ATOMS: atom_id res chain seq x y z
N MET A 1 -11.40 -29.06 35.07
CA MET A 1 -10.97 -27.94 34.24
C MET A 1 -10.20 -28.52 33.06
N SER A 2 -10.80 -28.56 31.91
CA SER A 2 -10.14 -29.07 30.68
C SER A 2 -9.17 -27.99 30.16
N GLU A 3 -7.88 -28.28 30.18
CA GLU A 3 -6.85 -27.40 29.65
C GLU A 3 -7.10 -27.19 28.14
N CYS A 4 -7.27 -25.92 27.76
CA CYS A 4 -7.38 -25.54 26.38
C CYS A 4 -6.02 -25.66 25.69
N SER A 5 -5.89 -26.51 24.67
CA SER A 5 -4.65 -26.70 23.92
C SER A 5 -4.30 -25.56 22.97
N HIS A 6 -5.09 -24.47 22.96
CA HIS A 6 -4.97 -23.28 22.07
C HIS A 6 -4.87 -23.59 20.55
N ASN A 7 -5.18 -24.80 20.13
CA ASN A 7 -5.26 -25.14 18.72
C ASN A 7 -6.70 -24.99 18.19
N CYS A 8 -7.06 -23.77 17.82
CA CYS A 8 -8.42 -23.40 17.42
C CYS A 8 -8.87 -23.99 16.07
N SER A 9 -7.97 -24.47 15.24
CA SER A 9 -8.30 -25.03 13.91
C SER A 9 -8.92 -26.44 13.96
N SER A 10 -8.73 -27.17 15.08
CA SER A 10 -9.26 -28.53 15.28
C SER A 10 -10.22 -28.64 16.45
N CYS A 11 -10.56 -27.55 17.12
CA CYS A 11 -11.40 -27.54 18.29
C CYS A 11 -12.87 -27.41 17.92
N SER A 12 -13.72 -28.37 18.35
CA SER A 12 -15.17 -28.34 18.16
C SER A 12 -15.94 -27.60 19.28
N SER A 13 -15.25 -27.05 20.27
CA SER A 13 -15.86 -26.36 21.41
C SER A 13 -16.26 -24.92 21.04
N ASN A 14 -17.44 -24.51 21.50
CA ASN A 14 -17.90 -23.12 21.37
C ASN A 14 -17.18 -22.26 22.44
N CYS A 15 -16.08 -21.62 22.07
CA CYS A 15 -15.27 -20.80 22.95
C CYS A 15 -15.58 -19.32 22.72
N SER A 16 -15.93 -18.60 23.80
CA SER A 16 -16.21 -17.15 23.76
C SER A 16 -14.98 -16.29 23.44
N GLU A 17 -13.78 -16.87 23.49
CA GLU A 17 -12.52 -16.20 23.15
C GLU A 17 -12.08 -16.44 21.70
N ARG A 18 -12.90 -17.13 20.91
CA ARG A 18 -12.62 -17.32 19.48
C ARG A 18 -12.92 -16.03 18.74
N THR A 19 -11.97 -15.13 18.66
CA THR A 19 -12.02 -14.03 17.73
C THR A 19 -11.80 -14.58 16.33
N GLU A 20 -12.86 -14.63 15.52
CA GLU A 20 -12.68 -14.86 14.08
C GLU A 20 -11.74 -13.77 13.54
N PRO A 21 -10.78 -14.12 12.68
CA PRO A 21 -9.93 -13.11 12.08
C PRO A 21 -10.82 -12.11 11.33
N GLN A 22 -10.85 -10.87 11.81
CA GLN A 22 -11.59 -9.81 11.15
C GLN A 22 -11.01 -9.61 9.75
N ASP A 23 -11.87 -9.68 8.75
CA ASP A 23 -11.49 -9.29 7.39
C ASP A 23 -11.35 -7.77 7.33
N LEU A 24 -10.13 -7.29 7.45
CA LEU A 24 -9.77 -5.87 7.41
C LEU A 24 -9.66 -5.32 5.98
N ARG A 25 -10.04 -6.12 4.99
CA ARG A 25 -9.96 -5.66 3.58
C ARG A 25 -11.09 -4.69 3.29
N GLU A 26 -10.70 -3.49 2.93
CA GLU A 26 -11.62 -2.48 2.42
C GLU A 26 -11.76 -2.60 0.90
N LYS A 27 -12.96 -2.35 0.41
CA LYS A 27 -13.18 -2.30 -1.03
C LYS A 27 -12.56 -1.03 -1.61
N PRO A 28 -11.84 -1.11 -2.74
CA PRO A 28 -11.30 0.08 -3.38
C PRO A 28 -12.45 1.02 -3.78
N HIS A 29 -12.16 2.31 -3.80
CA HIS A 29 -13.12 3.33 -4.22
C HIS A 29 -13.66 3.03 -5.62
N LYS A 30 -14.94 3.35 -5.89
CA LYS A 30 -15.63 3.06 -7.17
C LYS A 30 -14.92 3.65 -8.39
N GLY A 31 -14.23 4.80 -8.22
CA GLY A 31 -13.42 5.43 -9.26
C GLY A 31 -12.02 4.82 -9.44
N SER A 32 -11.60 3.87 -8.60
CA SER A 32 -10.29 3.24 -8.68
C SER A 32 -10.31 2.05 -9.63
N ASN A 33 -9.42 2.05 -10.62
CA ASN A 33 -9.24 0.94 -11.55
C ASN A 33 -7.82 0.38 -11.42
N ILE A 34 -7.60 -0.47 -10.42
CA ILE A 34 -6.31 -1.08 -10.12
C ILE A 34 -6.35 -2.53 -10.58
N LYS A 35 -5.61 -2.85 -11.65
CA LYS A 35 -5.56 -4.20 -12.22
C LYS A 35 -4.58 -5.11 -11.50
N LYS A 36 -3.47 -4.57 -10.99
CA LYS A 36 -2.42 -5.34 -10.34
C LYS A 36 -1.73 -4.51 -9.27
N VAL A 37 -1.51 -5.12 -8.12
CA VAL A 37 -0.75 -4.54 -7.01
C VAL A 37 0.51 -5.38 -6.81
N ILE A 38 1.66 -4.71 -6.67
CA ILE A 38 2.94 -5.34 -6.36
C ILE A 38 3.43 -4.69 -5.07
N ALA A 39 3.58 -5.49 -4.02
CA ALA A 39 4.11 -5.03 -2.74
C ALA A 39 5.61 -5.26 -2.65
N ILE A 40 6.37 -4.25 -2.26
CA ILE A 40 7.80 -4.32 -1.99
C ILE A 40 7.99 -4.07 -0.51
N ALA A 41 8.34 -5.11 0.21
CA ALA A 41 8.47 -5.10 1.66
C ALA A 41 9.83 -5.63 2.10
N SER A 42 10.30 -5.21 3.28
CA SER A 42 11.47 -5.79 3.93
C SER A 42 11.40 -5.61 5.45
N GLY A 43 12.01 -6.51 6.17
CA GLY A 43 12.12 -6.45 7.64
C GLY A 43 13.18 -5.47 8.15
N LYS A 44 13.97 -4.82 7.28
CA LYS A 44 15.04 -3.90 7.66
C LYS A 44 14.88 -2.57 6.93
N GLY A 45 15.29 -1.47 7.59
CA GLY A 45 15.46 -0.17 6.96
C GLY A 45 16.72 -0.12 6.09
N GLY A 46 16.78 0.80 5.13
CA GLY A 46 17.99 1.08 4.35
C GLY A 46 18.41 0.01 3.33
N VAL A 47 17.58 -0.98 3.04
CA VAL A 47 17.91 -2.08 2.10
C VAL A 47 17.56 -1.79 0.64
N GLY A 48 17.02 -0.60 0.34
CA GLY A 48 16.72 -0.18 -1.02
C GLY A 48 15.28 -0.38 -1.48
N LYS A 49 14.30 -0.59 -0.57
CA LYS A 49 12.87 -0.72 -0.94
C LYS A 49 12.39 0.38 -1.87
N SER A 50 12.59 1.64 -1.47
CA SER A 50 12.15 2.80 -2.24
C SER A 50 12.83 2.89 -3.60
N PHE A 51 14.11 2.53 -3.67
CA PHE A 51 14.85 2.48 -4.93
C PHE A 51 14.27 1.45 -5.88
N VAL A 52 14.06 0.21 -5.42
CA VAL A 52 13.48 -0.88 -6.22
C VAL A 52 12.07 -0.52 -6.67
N THR A 53 11.24 0.05 -5.79
CA THR A 53 9.89 0.52 -6.10
C THR A 53 9.91 1.57 -7.21
N SER A 54 10.77 2.57 -7.07
CA SER A 54 10.91 3.66 -8.05
C SER A 54 11.37 3.13 -9.41
N MET A 55 12.38 2.27 -9.43
CA MET A 55 12.90 1.66 -10.65
C MET A 55 11.84 0.80 -11.35
N LEU A 56 11.11 -0.02 -10.60
CA LEU A 56 10.05 -0.86 -11.15
C LEU A 56 8.94 -0.01 -11.77
N ALA A 57 8.51 1.06 -11.10
CA ALA A 57 7.49 1.96 -11.61
C ALA A 57 7.93 2.64 -12.92
N VAL A 58 9.17 3.12 -12.97
CA VAL A 58 9.74 3.74 -14.18
C VAL A 58 9.84 2.74 -15.33
N LEU A 59 10.28 1.50 -15.05
CA LEU A 59 10.40 0.46 -16.08
C LEU A 59 9.03 0.06 -16.62
N MET A 60 8.03 -0.08 -15.75
CA MET A 60 6.67 -0.41 -16.15
C MET A 60 6.04 0.73 -16.97
N ASN A 61 6.24 1.98 -16.54
CA ASN A 61 5.79 3.14 -17.30
C ASN A 61 6.44 3.20 -18.70
N LYS A 62 7.76 2.95 -18.80
CA LYS A 62 8.45 2.87 -20.10
C LYS A 62 7.91 1.76 -21.01
N LYS A 63 7.37 0.68 -20.44
CA LYS A 63 6.69 -0.39 -21.19
C LYS A 63 5.25 -0.05 -21.60
N GLY A 64 4.78 1.16 -21.30
CA GLY A 64 3.44 1.63 -21.66
C GLY A 64 2.35 1.31 -20.63
N TYR A 65 2.70 0.78 -19.44
CA TYR A 65 1.72 0.59 -18.39
C TYR A 65 1.46 1.89 -17.62
N LYS A 66 0.19 2.15 -17.32
CA LYS A 66 -0.17 3.19 -16.35
C LYS A 66 0.23 2.73 -14.97
N THR A 67 1.13 3.43 -14.33
CA THR A 67 1.69 3.06 -13.04
C THR A 67 1.45 4.11 -11.97
N ALA A 68 1.27 3.65 -10.75
CA ALA A 68 1.24 4.50 -9.58
C ALA A 68 2.02 3.85 -8.43
N ILE A 69 2.51 4.66 -7.51
CA ILE A 69 3.22 4.24 -6.30
C ILE A 69 2.41 4.73 -5.11
N LEU A 70 2.12 3.82 -4.17
CA LEU A 70 1.67 4.16 -2.84
C LEU A 70 2.88 4.03 -1.90
N ASP A 71 3.34 5.15 -1.38
CA ASP A 71 4.40 5.18 -0.37
C ASP A 71 3.76 4.99 1.01
N ALA A 72 3.89 3.79 1.56
CA ALA A 72 3.35 3.40 2.85
C ALA A 72 4.35 3.58 4.00
N ASP A 73 5.51 4.19 3.76
CA ASP A 73 6.47 4.53 4.82
C ASP A 73 6.04 5.83 5.51
N ILE A 74 5.42 5.68 6.67
CA ILE A 74 4.87 6.81 7.45
C ILE A 74 5.99 7.64 8.07
N THR A 75 7.10 7.02 8.43
CA THR A 75 8.17 7.66 9.22
C THR A 75 9.21 8.36 8.35
N GLY A 76 9.42 7.92 7.12
CA GLY A 76 10.42 8.48 6.23
C GLY A 76 10.06 8.35 4.75
N PRO A 77 8.91 8.91 4.32
CA PRO A 77 8.47 8.78 2.94
C PRO A 77 9.49 9.41 1.99
N SER A 78 10.07 8.59 1.14
CA SER A 78 11.19 8.97 0.26
C SER A 78 10.83 9.03 -1.22
N ILE A 79 9.71 8.43 -1.61
CA ILE A 79 9.29 8.33 -3.00
C ILE A 79 9.02 9.70 -3.64
N PRO A 80 8.26 10.63 -3.04
CA PRO A 80 8.03 11.95 -3.63
C PRO A 80 9.34 12.68 -3.91
N ARG A 81 10.26 12.62 -2.96
CA ARG A 81 11.59 13.25 -3.08
C ARG A 81 12.41 12.65 -4.21
N ALA A 82 12.38 11.32 -4.37
CA ALA A 82 13.10 10.63 -5.44
C ALA A 82 12.60 11.02 -6.84
N PHE A 83 11.31 11.37 -6.97
CA PHE A 83 10.72 11.83 -8.23
C PHE A 83 10.66 13.35 -8.38
N GLY A 84 11.18 14.10 -7.40
CA GLY A 84 11.14 15.57 -7.41
C GLY A 84 9.72 16.14 -7.35
N VAL A 85 8.81 15.43 -6.68
CA VAL A 85 7.42 15.84 -6.47
C VAL A 85 7.33 16.61 -5.16
N THR A 86 6.87 17.86 -5.24
CA THR A 86 6.68 18.77 -4.10
C THR A 86 5.23 19.26 -3.99
N GLU A 87 4.44 19.00 -5.01
CA GLU A 87 3.03 19.40 -5.06
C GLU A 87 2.22 18.56 -4.07
N ARG A 88 1.23 19.18 -3.44
CA ARG A 88 0.30 18.47 -2.55
C ARG A 88 -0.75 17.71 -3.35
N ALA A 89 -1.17 16.57 -2.82
CA ALA A 89 -2.28 15.82 -3.37
C ALA A 89 -3.56 16.67 -3.30
N GLN A 90 -4.30 16.69 -4.39
CA GLN A 90 -5.59 17.36 -4.46
C GLN A 90 -6.71 16.35 -4.30
N GLY A 91 -7.80 16.76 -3.70
CA GLY A 91 -8.97 15.92 -3.51
C GLY A 91 -10.25 16.68 -3.76
N ASN A 92 -11.33 15.94 -3.91
CA ASN A 92 -12.69 16.44 -3.94
C ASN A 92 -13.57 15.59 -3.00
N GLU A 93 -14.88 15.78 -3.07
CA GLU A 93 -15.84 15.00 -2.26
C GLU A 93 -15.77 13.49 -2.52
N GLU A 94 -15.23 13.08 -3.67
CA GLU A 94 -15.08 11.68 -4.04
C GLU A 94 -13.78 11.03 -3.53
N GLY A 95 -12.74 11.82 -3.21
CA GLY A 95 -11.49 11.29 -2.68
C GLY A 95 -10.24 12.09 -3.07
N LEU A 96 -9.08 11.50 -2.79
CA LEU A 96 -7.77 12.08 -3.07
C LEU A 96 -7.20 11.53 -4.37
N TYR A 97 -6.64 12.41 -5.18
CA TYR A 97 -5.98 12.05 -6.44
C TYR A 97 -4.47 11.96 -6.26
N PRO A 98 -3.83 10.92 -6.80
CA PRO A 98 -2.37 10.82 -6.80
C PRO A 98 -1.74 12.01 -7.53
N VAL A 99 -0.68 12.56 -6.96
CA VAL A 99 0.13 13.57 -7.66
C VAL A 99 0.87 12.90 -8.80
N LYS A 100 0.92 13.54 -9.95
CA LYS A 100 1.55 12.97 -11.13
C LYS A 100 2.96 13.51 -11.34
N THR A 101 3.88 12.63 -11.64
CA THR A 101 5.23 13.01 -12.07
C THR A 101 5.23 13.52 -13.52
N LYS A 102 6.34 14.12 -13.96
CA LYS A 102 6.53 14.53 -15.37
C LYS A 102 6.35 13.39 -16.39
N LYS A 103 6.42 12.14 -15.95
CA LYS A 103 6.23 10.94 -16.78
C LYS A 103 4.88 10.26 -16.55
N ASP A 104 3.92 10.96 -15.99
CA ASP A 104 2.55 10.46 -15.71
C ASP A 104 2.51 9.26 -14.75
N ILE A 105 3.52 9.07 -13.91
CA ILE A 105 3.48 8.11 -12.80
C ILE A 105 2.75 8.77 -11.64
N GLY A 106 1.67 8.16 -11.15
CA GLY A 106 0.95 8.64 -9.98
C GLY A 106 1.72 8.35 -8.70
N ILE A 107 1.77 9.31 -7.77
CA ILE A 107 2.37 9.12 -6.44
C ILE A 107 1.37 9.54 -5.38
N MET A 108 1.15 8.64 -4.42
CA MET A 108 0.42 8.91 -3.20
C MET A 108 1.33 8.62 -2.01
N SER A 109 1.49 9.60 -1.14
CA SER A 109 2.31 9.51 0.07
C SER A 109 1.74 10.46 1.12
N LEU A 110 1.90 10.13 2.39
CA LEU A 110 1.47 10.99 3.50
C LEU A 110 2.13 12.38 3.47
N ASN A 111 3.34 12.49 2.92
CA ASN A 111 4.02 13.79 2.77
C ASN A 111 3.35 14.73 1.77
N LEU A 112 2.46 14.23 0.94
CA LEU A 112 1.77 15.01 -0.08
C LEU A 112 0.35 15.40 0.35
N LEU A 113 -0.08 14.99 1.54
CA LEU A 113 -1.35 15.36 2.18
C LEU A 113 -1.16 16.61 3.07
#